data_bb6a83e2f51bd02431940ca8632fa197
#
_entry.id   bb6a83e2f51bd02431940ca8632fa197
#
_cell.length_a   1.000
_cell.length_b   1.000
_cell.length_c   1.000
_cell.angle_alpha   90.00
_cell.angle_beta   90.00
_cell.angle_gamma   90.00
#
_symmetry.space_group_name_H-M   'P 1'
#
loop_
_entity.id
_entity.type
_entity.pdbx_description
1 polymer ?
#
loop_
_entity_poly.entity_id
_entity_poly.type
_entity_poly.pdbx_seq_one_letter_code
_entity_poly.pdbx_strand_id
1 'polypeptide(L)'
;GIYFMLPGDEEDLIGAGAHMNRKFEFLAMKEYQPLLLSRRDYEKERSQSKFRSTLWEVFNVLNPFQDEQLKIKEDWYAFTPEEFRPEGLANASKALRAFGLLNEAITRLEAIEPLRAKEDSQRWRAAYDLAYAQCLAYRVRLFQFMLAVDSHLKEMPKPKNPKSNRWDAQRTKKM
;
A
#
# COMPACT_ATOMS: atom_id res chain seq x y z
N GLY A 1 11.15 -7.68 4.34
CA GLY A 1 10.03 -6.75 4.36
C GLY A 1 9.28 -6.84 3.05
N ILE A 2 7.99 -7.04 3.12
CA ILE A 2 7.12 -6.91 1.96
C ILE A 2 6.72 -5.44 1.93
N TYR A 3 7.15 -4.72 0.91
CA TYR A 3 6.77 -3.33 0.71
C TYR A 3 5.55 -3.32 -0.20
N PHE A 4 4.47 -2.69 0.26
CA PHE A 4 3.40 -2.28 -0.63
C PHE A 4 3.87 -1.02 -1.37
N MET A 5 4.29 -1.20 -2.61
CA MET A 5 4.57 -0.08 -3.50
C MET A 5 3.37 0.09 -4.41
N LEU A 6 2.71 1.23 -4.30
CA LEU A 6 1.81 1.66 -5.36
C LEU A 6 2.64 2.18 -6.54
N PRO A 7 2.16 2.04 -7.77
CA PRO A 7 2.80 2.69 -8.92
C PRO A 7 3.05 4.18 -8.63
N GLY A 8 4.27 4.65 -8.86
CA GLY A 8 4.70 6.02 -8.53
C GLY A 8 5.42 6.19 -7.18
N ASP A 9 5.38 5.20 -6.28
CA ASP A 9 6.14 5.27 -5.03
C ASP A 9 7.64 5.02 -5.23
N GLU A 10 8.04 4.46 -6.37
CA GLU A 10 9.44 4.14 -6.68
C GLU A 10 10.31 5.39 -6.75
N GLU A 11 9.84 6.44 -7.39
CA GLU A 11 10.58 7.69 -7.50
C GLU A 11 10.70 8.39 -6.14
N ASP A 12 9.65 8.37 -5.31
CA ASP A 12 9.67 8.94 -3.97
C ASP A 12 10.62 8.18 -3.04
N LEU A 13 10.71 6.85 -3.16
CA LEU A 13 11.63 6.02 -2.37
C LEU A 13 13.08 6.19 -2.80
N ILE A 14 13.35 6.30 -4.08
CA ILE A 14 14.70 6.55 -4.61
C ILE A 14 15.14 7.96 -4.21
N GLY A 15 14.29 8.97 -4.35
CA GLY A 15 14.55 10.33 -3.94
C GLY A 15 14.77 10.47 -2.42
N ALA A 16 13.93 9.85 -1.61
CA ALA A 16 14.07 9.82 -0.15
C ALA A 16 15.33 9.06 0.30
N GLY A 17 15.66 7.96 -0.36
CA GLY A 17 16.85 7.15 -0.07
C GLY A 17 18.16 7.87 -0.32
N ALA A 18 18.23 8.69 -1.36
CA ALA A 18 19.43 9.47 -1.69
C ALA A 18 19.79 10.52 -0.60
N HIS A 19 18.78 11.01 0.14
CA HIS A 19 18.97 11.99 1.21
C HIS A 19 19.05 11.38 2.62
N MET A 20 18.69 10.11 2.78
CA MET A 20 18.75 9.40 4.06
C MET A 20 20.00 8.51 4.17
N ASN A 21 21.18 9.09 4.15
CA ASN A 21 22.42 8.41 4.58
C ASN A 21 22.43 8.18 6.10
N ARG A 22 21.35 7.66 6.67
CA ARG A 22 21.30 7.22 8.06
C ARG A 22 22.03 5.88 8.16
N LYS A 23 23.23 5.93 8.67
CA LYS A 23 23.93 4.72 9.11
C LYS A 23 23.22 4.22 10.37
N PHE A 24 22.48 3.14 10.24
CA PHE A 24 21.95 2.44 11.41
C PHE A 24 23.10 1.73 12.12
N GLU A 25 23.13 1.81 13.43
CA GLU A 25 24.10 1.05 14.21
C GLU A 25 23.89 -0.45 13.99
N PHE A 26 24.99 -1.16 13.75
CA PHE A 26 24.95 -2.61 13.48
C PHE A 26 24.27 -3.40 14.60
N LEU A 27 24.50 -3.03 15.86
CA LEU A 27 23.87 -3.70 17.01
C LEU A 27 22.37 -3.52 17.05
N ALA A 28 21.86 -2.32 16.72
CA ALA A 28 20.42 -2.08 16.60
C ALA A 28 19.79 -2.90 15.46
N MET A 29 20.48 -3.03 14.33
CA MET A 29 20.00 -3.83 13.20
C MET A 29 20.01 -5.33 13.48
N LYS A 30 20.88 -5.80 14.40
CA LYS A 30 20.96 -7.22 14.74
C LYS A 30 19.66 -7.76 15.33
N GLU A 31 18.93 -6.97 16.10
CA GLU A 31 17.63 -7.36 16.67
C GLU A 31 16.55 -7.60 15.61
N TYR A 32 16.74 -7.04 14.41
CA TYR A 32 15.82 -7.17 13.27
C TYR A 32 16.26 -8.22 12.25
N GLN A 33 17.34 -8.96 12.51
CA GLN A 33 17.81 -9.98 11.58
C GLN A 33 16.75 -11.06 11.35
N PRO A 34 16.57 -11.52 10.09
CA PRO A 34 15.74 -12.67 9.83
C PRO A 34 16.36 -13.92 10.44
N LEU A 35 15.53 -14.80 10.97
CA LEU A 35 15.98 -16.15 11.31
C LEU A 35 16.38 -16.87 10.02
N LEU A 36 17.57 -17.45 10.02
CA LEU A 36 18.07 -18.24 8.89
C LEU A 36 17.48 -19.67 8.97
N LEU A 37 16.19 -19.77 8.71
CA LEU A 37 15.44 -21.01 8.71
C LEU A 37 15.23 -21.53 7.30
N SER A 38 15.08 -22.86 7.16
CA SER A 38 14.54 -23.41 5.93
C SER A 38 13.12 -22.89 5.70
N ARG A 39 12.65 -22.88 4.44
CA ARG A 39 11.28 -22.46 4.11
C ARG A 39 10.24 -23.22 4.95
N ARG A 40 10.43 -24.52 5.11
CA ARG A 40 9.54 -25.40 5.88
C ARG A 40 9.50 -25.02 7.35
N ASP A 41 10.64 -24.77 7.96
CA ASP A 41 10.72 -24.41 9.39
C ASP A 41 10.13 -23.02 9.62
N TYR A 42 10.38 -22.08 8.71
CA TYR A 42 9.78 -20.76 8.75
C TYR A 42 8.23 -20.81 8.67
N GLU A 43 7.70 -21.62 7.75
CA GLU A 43 6.24 -21.82 7.61
C GLU A 43 5.64 -22.44 8.87
N LYS A 44 6.35 -23.41 9.46
CA LYS A 44 5.94 -24.06 10.73
C LYS A 44 5.91 -23.07 11.89
N GLU A 45 6.97 -22.32 12.11
CA GLU A 45 7.01 -21.31 13.19
C GLU A 45 5.95 -20.23 13.02
N ARG A 46 5.76 -19.76 11.78
CA ARG A 46 4.74 -18.78 11.47
C ARG A 46 3.35 -19.30 11.78
N SER A 47 3.02 -20.53 11.37
CA SER A 47 1.69 -21.13 11.58
C SER A 47 1.36 -21.40 13.04
N GLN A 48 2.35 -21.56 13.90
CA GLN A 48 2.17 -21.75 15.34
C GLN A 48 1.83 -20.44 16.08
N SER A 49 2.09 -19.29 15.47
CA SER A 49 1.79 -17.98 16.03
C SER A 49 0.59 -17.35 15.35
N LYS A 50 -0.52 -17.12 16.07
CA LYS A 50 -1.67 -16.39 15.57
C LYS A 50 -1.29 -14.98 15.12
N PHE A 51 -0.39 -14.32 15.82
CA PHE A 51 0.11 -12.98 15.46
C PHE A 51 0.80 -13.00 14.10
N ARG A 52 1.76 -13.90 13.91
CA ARG A 52 2.55 -14.01 12.67
C ARG A 52 1.73 -14.50 11.50
N SER A 53 0.83 -15.47 11.71
CA SER A 53 -0.02 -16.00 10.64
C SER A 53 -1.02 -14.95 10.14
N THR A 54 -1.69 -14.22 11.05
CA THR A 54 -2.61 -13.15 10.65
C THR A 54 -1.90 -12.04 9.89
N LEU A 55 -0.72 -11.61 10.37
CA LEU A 55 0.07 -10.59 9.67
C LEU A 55 0.48 -11.06 8.26
N TRP A 56 0.86 -12.32 8.11
CA TRP A 56 1.19 -12.90 6.80
C TRP A 56 -0.02 -12.97 5.88
N GLU A 57 -1.20 -13.32 6.38
CA GLU A 57 -2.44 -13.32 5.61
C GLU A 57 -2.77 -11.91 5.09
N VAL A 58 -2.62 -10.88 5.93
CA VAL A 58 -2.79 -9.48 5.52
C VAL A 58 -1.85 -9.12 4.37
N PHE A 59 -0.58 -9.50 4.46
CA PHE A 59 0.38 -9.26 3.39
C PHE A 59 0.01 -9.96 2.08
N ASN A 60 -0.51 -11.19 2.15
CA ASN A 60 -0.92 -11.92 0.95
C ASN A 60 -2.17 -11.33 0.30
N VAL A 61 -3.18 -11.00 1.10
CA VAL A 61 -4.45 -10.45 0.59
C VAL A 61 -4.26 -9.09 -0.07
N LEU A 62 -3.33 -8.28 0.46
CA LEU A 62 -3.06 -6.94 -0.07
C LEU A 62 -1.93 -6.91 -1.11
N ASN A 63 -1.50 -8.06 -1.61
CA ASN A 63 -0.38 -8.13 -2.56
C ASN A 63 -0.84 -7.92 -4.00
N PRO A 64 -0.52 -6.77 -4.64
CA PRO A 64 -0.93 -6.48 -6.01
C PRO A 64 -0.25 -7.37 -7.07
N PHE A 65 0.81 -8.10 -6.70
CA PHE A 65 1.43 -9.08 -7.60
C PHE A 65 0.65 -10.41 -7.65
N GLN A 66 -0.23 -10.65 -6.68
CA GLN A 66 -1.10 -11.83 -6.64
C GLN A 66 -2.52 -11.52 -7.13
N ASP A 67 -2.97 -10.28 -6.99
CA ASP A 67 -4.29 -9.83 -7.43
C ASP A 67 -4.16 -8.61 -8.36
N GLU A 68 -4.31 -8.82 -9.65
CA GLU A 68 -4.30 -7.77 -10.68
C GLU A 68 -5.39 -6.68 -10.44
N GLN A 69 -6.46 -7.02 -9.71
CA GLN A 69 -7.51 -6.06 -9.37
C GLN A 69 -7.06 -5.05 -8.31
N LEU A 70 -5.90 -5.25 -7.68
CA LEU A 70 -5.27 -4.28 -6.79
C LEU A 70 -4.32 -3.32 -7.50
N LYS A 71 -4.05 -3.54 -8.79
CA LYS A 71 -3.26 -2.62 -9.61
C LYS A 71 -4.14 -1.47 -10.09
N ILE A 72 -4.10 -0.37 -9.36
CA ILE A 72 -4.82 0.86 -9.67
C ILE A 72 -3.91 1.75 -10.51
N LYS A 73 -4.44 2.26 -11.61
CA LYS A 73 -3.73 3.19 -12.47
C LYS A 73 -3.84 4.59 -11.90
N GLU A 74 -2.73 5.28 -11.69
CA GLU A 74 -2.67 6.64 -11.16
C GLU A 74 -2.42 7.70 -12.25
N ASP A 75 -1.78 7.34 -13.33
CA ASP A 75 -1.35 8.23 -14.40
C ASP A 75 -1.77 7.74 -15.80
N TRP A 76 -1.55 8.58 -16.82
CA TRP A 76 -1.79 8.24 -18.21
C TRP A 76 -3.26 7.95 -18.56
N TYR A 77 -4.18 8.60 -17.85
CA TYR A 77 -5.59 8.50 -18.21
C TYR A 77 -5.86 9.17 -19.56
N ALA A 78 -6.78 8.59 -20.31
CA ALA A 78 -7.22 9.14 -21.58
C ALA A 78 -7.74 10.57 -21.44
N PHE A 79 -7.51 11.36 -22.47
CA PHE A 79 -7.79 12.78 -22.45
C PHE A 79 -9.26 13.10 -22.75
N THR A 80 -9.87 12.33 -23.64
CA THR A 80 -11.26 12.56 -24.05
C THR A 80 -12.24 12.04 -23.00
N PRO A 81 -13.40 12.71 -22.83
CA PRO A 81 -14.43 12.24 -21.89
C PRO A 81 -14.92 10.81 -22.17
N GLU A 82 -15.02 10.46 -23.44
CA GLU A 82 -15.51 9.17 -23.92
C GLU A 82 -14.59 8.02 -23.54
N GLU A 83 -13.29 8.27 -23.58
CA GLU A 83 -12.26 7.29 -23.23
C GLU A 83 -11.95 7.30 -21.73
N PHE A 84 -11.91 8.49 -21.09
CA PHE A 84 -11.66 8.61 -19.66
C PHE A 84 -12.73 7.93 -18.81
N ARG A 85 -14.01 8.09 -19.18
CA ARG A 85 -15.13 7.59 -18.37
C ARG A 85 -15.07 6.09 -18.08
N PRO A 86 -14.93 5.19 -19.07
CA PRO A 86 -14.84 3.76 -18.81
C PRO A 86 -13.56 3.41 -18.01
N GLU A 87 -12.45 4.06 -18.30
CA GLU A 87 -11.19 3.83 -17.61
C GLU A 87 -11.22 4.31 -16.15
N GLY A 88 -11.72 5.51 -15.91
CA GLY A 88 -11.89 6.08 -14.58
C GLY A 88 -12.82 5.24 -13.71
N LEU A 89 -13.96 4.78 -14.24
CA LEU A 89 -14.90 3.91 -13.55
C LEU A 89 -14.27 2.54 -13.22
N ALA A 90 -13.52 1.96 -14.14
CA ALA A 90 -12.82 0.69 -13.90
C ALA A 90 -11.79 0.81 -12.77
N ASN A 91 -11.01 1.90 -12.73
CA ASN A 91 -10.04 2.13 -11.67
C ASN A 91 -10.70 2.53 -10.34
N ALA A 92 -11.81 3.26 -10.37
CA ALA A 92 -12.61 3.54 -9.17
C ALA A 92 -13.18 2.24 -8.54
N SER A 93 -13.63 1.29 -9.37
CA SER A 93 -14.07 -0.02 -8.90
C SER A 93 -12.95 -0.82 -8.26
N LYS A 94 -11.74 -0.81 -8.83
CA LYS A 94 -10.55 -1.40 -8.22
C LYS A 94 -10.21 -0.74 -6.88
N ALA A 95 -10.26 0.59 -6.82
CA ALA A 95 -10.00 1.35 -5.60
C ALA A 95 -11.02 1.03 -4.49
N LEU A 96 -12.30 0.90 -4.84
CA LEU A 96 -13.35 0.53 -3.89
C LEU A 96 -13.12 -0.89 -3.33
N ARG A 97 -12.74 -1.85 -4.18
CA ARG A 97 -12.36 -3.20 -3.74
C ARG A 97 -11.16 -3.17 -2.79
N ALA A 98 -10.08 -2.47 -3.18
CA ALA A 98 -8.89 -2.32 -2.35
C ALA A 98 -9.20 -1.65 -1.01
N PHE A 99 -10.09 -0.64 -1.01
CA PHE A 99 -10.56 0.02 0.22
C PHE A 99 -11.28 -0.95 1.17
N GLY A 100 -12.13 -1.84 0.64
CA GLY A 100 -12.78 -2.89 1.41
C GLY A 100 -11.76 -3.86 2.04
N LEU A 101 -10.77 -4.33 1.26
CA LEU A 101 -9.71 -5.21 1.75
C LEU A 101 -8.82 -4.52 2.80
N LEU A 102 -8.54 -3.23 2.66
CA LEU A 102 -7.80 -2.48 3.68
C LEU A 102 -8.59 -2.36 4.99
N ASN A 103 -9.90 -2.12 4.94
CA ASN A 103 -10.73 -2.08 6.15
C ASN A 103 -10.72 -3.45 6.86
N GLU A 104 -10.85 -4.54 6.11
CA GLU A 104 -10.77 -5.88 6.67
C GLU A 104 -9.39 -6.18 7.27
N ALA A 105 -8.32 -5.78 6.60
CA ALA A 105 -6.95 -5.92 7.09
C ALA A 105 -6.73 -5.14 8.39
N ILE A 106 -7.22 -3.89 8.47
CA ILE A 106 -7.15 -3.07 9.68
C ILE A 106 -7.86 -3.77 10.84
N THR A 107 -9.10 -4.25 10.63
CA THR A 107 -9.85 -4.99 11.65
C THR A 107 -9.10 -6.23 12.14
N ARG A 108 -8.49 -6.99 11.22
CA ARG A 108 -7.67 -8.17 11.58
C ARG A 108 -6.42 -7.80 12.37
N LEU A 109 -5.76 -6.70 11.99
CA LEU A 109 -4.57 -6.20 12.70
C LEU A 109 -4.93 -5.71 14.10
N GLU A 110 -6.03 -4.97 14.26
CA GLU A 110 -6.54 -4.53 15.56
C GLU A 110 -6.89 -5.71 16.47
N ALA A 111 -7.47 -6.79 15.93
CA ALA A 111 -7.79 -7.99 16.69
C ALA A 111 -6.56 -8.72 17.26
N ILE A 112 -5.40 -8.59 16.65
CA ILE A 112 -4.14 -9.19 17.12
C ILE A 112 -3.22 -8.20 17.87
N GLU A 113 -3.60 -6.95 17.99
CA GLU A 113 -2.83 -5.93 18.71
C GLU A 113 -2.40 -6.38 20.11
N PRO A 114 -3.29 -6.98 20.96
CA PRO A 114 -2.90 -7.45 22.28
C PRO A 114 -1.79 -8.52 22.29
N LEU A 115 -1.58 -9.23 21.16
CA LEU A 115 -0.53 -10.24 21.01
C LEU A 115 0.83 -9.61 20.70
N ARG A 116 0.85 -8.36 20.21
CA ARG A 116 2.08 -7.64 19.88
C ARG A 116 3.04 -7.52 21.06
N ALA A 117 2.53 -7.24 22.26
CA ALA A 117 3.35 -7.15 23.48
C ALA A 117 3.98 -8.50 23.89
N LYS A 118 3.37 -9.61 23.45
CA LYS A 118 3.82 -10.99 23.74
C LYS A 118 4.74 -11.55 22.65
N GLU A 119 4.93 -10.83 21.54
CA GLU A 119 5.81 -11.25 20.46
C GLU A 119 7.26 -10.89 20.80
N ASP A 120 8.13 -11.89 20.90
CA ASP A 120 9.53 -11.70 21.28
C ASP A 120 10.37 -11.09 20.15
N SER A 121 9.98 -11.32 18.88
CA SER A 121 10.74 -10.86 17.74
C SER A 121 10.47 -9.38 17.44
N GLN A 122 11.49 -8.54 17.60
CA GLN A 122 11.44 -7.12 17.22
C GLN A 122 11.06 -6.94 15.74
N ARG A 123 11.57 -7.83 14.88
CA ARG A 123 11.24 -7.80 13.45
C ARG A 123 9.74 -7.99 13.20
N TRP A 124 9.08 -8.93 13.89
CA TRP A 124 7.65 -9.15 13.70
C TRP A 124 6.81 -8.03 14.30
N ARG A 125 7.24 -7.45 15.43
CA ARG A 125 6.60 -6.25 16.00
C ARG A 125 6.69 -5.07 15.05
N ALA A 126 7.88 -4.80 14.50
CA ALA A 126 8.08 -3.72 13.52
C ALA A 126 7.29 -3.96 12.22
N ALA A 127 7.20 -5.21 11.74
CA ALA A 127 6.41 -5.55 10.58
C ALA A 127 4.91 -5.28 10.80
N TYR A 128 4.40 -5.56 12.00
CA TYR A 128 3.03 -5.24 12.41
C TYR A 128 2.78 -3.72 12.41
N ASP A 129 3.65 -2.95 13.09
CA ASP A 129 3.50 -1.50 13.19
C ASP A 129 3.52 -0.85 11.81
N LEU A 130 4.44 -1.28 10.96
CA LEU A 130 4.54 -0.79 9.59
C LEU A 130 3.30 -1.16 8.76
N ALA A 131 2.85 -2.42 8.82
CA ALA A 131 1.67 -2.87 8.09
C ALA A 131 0.41 -2.10 8.51
N TYR A 132 0.20 -1.90 9.80
CA TYR A 132 -0.94 -1.16 10.32
C TYR A 132 -0.92 0.31 9.87
N ALA A 133 0.23 0.97 10.01
CA ALA A 133 0.40 2.35 9.56
C ALA A 133 0.18 2.49 8.03
N GLN A 134 0.71 1.56 7.24
CA GLN A 134 0.52 1.56 5.79
C GLN A 134 -0.95 1.32 5.41
N CYS A 135 -1.65 0.39 6.05
CA CYS A 135 -3.08 0.17 5.81
C CYS A 135 -3.90 1.44 6.05
N LEU A 136 -3.64 2.16 7.15
CA LEU A 136 -4.29 3.43 7.45
C LEU A 136 -3.99 4.50 6.39
N ALA A 137 -2.72 4.65 6.02
CA ALA A 137 -2.29 5.64 5.03
C ALA A 137 -2.89 5.35 3.64
N TYR A 138 -2.84 4.09 3.18
CA TYR A 138 -3.41 3.70 1.90
C TYR A 138 -4.93 3.82 1.87
N ARG A 139 -5.62 3.55 2.97
CA ARG A 139 -7.07 3.77 3.07
C ARG A 139 -7.44 5.22 2.81
N VAL A 140 -6.72 6.17 3.41
CA VAL A 140 -6.93 7.61 3.16
C VAL A 140 -6.62 7.97 1.71
N ARG A 141 -5.51 7.47 1.17
CA ARG A 141 -5.09 7.73 -0.20
C ARG A 141 -6.10 7.22 -1.23
N LEU A 142 -6.62 6.01 -1.04
CA LEU A 142 -7.65 5.45 -1.92
C LEU A 142 -8.95 6.25 -1.87
N PHE A 143 -9.35 6.70 -0.69
CA PHE A 143 -10.52 7.56 -0.54
C PHE A 143 -10.36 8.87 -1.31
N GLN A 144 -9.20 9.53 -1.17
CA GLN A 144 -8.87 10.74 -1.94
C GLN A 144 -8.85 10.50 -3.44
N PHE A 145 -8.29 9.37 -3.88
CA PHE A 145 -8.30 8.96 -5.28
C PHE A 145 -9.72 8.80 -5.83
N MET A 146 -10.58 8.09 -5.11
CA MET A 146 -11.99 7.89 -5.53
C MET A 146 -12.74 9.22 -5.62
N LEU A 147 -12.52 10.13 -4.67
CA LEU A 147 -13.11 11.48 -4.74
C LEU A 147 -12.61 12.28 -5.94
N ALA A 148 -11.31 12.20 -6.24
CA ALA A 148 -10.73 12.89 -7.39
C ALA A 148 -11.28 12.35 -8.70
N VAL A 149 -11.41 11.04 -8.87
CA VAL A 149 -12.01 10.41 -10.06
C VAL A 149 -13.49 10.78 -10.19
N ASP A 150 -14.26 10.72 -9.09
CA ASP A 150 -15.68 11.08 -9.08
C ASP A 150 -15.89 12.56 -9.47
N SER A 151 -15.12 13.48 -8.89
CA SER A 151 -15.15 14.91 -9.26
C SER A 151 -14.81 15.12 -10.73
N HIS A 152 -13.75 14.45 -11.22
CA HIS A 152 -13.36 14.55 -12.63
C HIS A 152 -14.44 14.02 -13.56
N LEU A 153 -15.08 12.90 -13.24
CA LEU A 153 -16.19 12.32 -14.02
C LEU A 153 -17.42 13.22 -14.07
N LYS A 154 -17.67 14.01 -13.04
CA LYS A 154 -18.80 14.95 -12.95
C LYS A 154 -18.52 16.25 -13.71
N GLU A 155 -17.34 16.81 -13.50
CA GLU A 155 -16.98 18.14 -13.99
C GLU A 155 -16.42 18.11 -15.41
N MET A 156 -15.78 16.98 -15.80
CA MET A 156 -15.07 16.82 -17.08
C MET A 156 -14.28 18.09 -17.46
N PRO A 157 -13.32 18.51 -16.61
CA PRO A 157 -12.65 19.79 -16.77
C PRO A 157 -11.82 19.83 -18.06
N LYS A 158 -11.74 21.00 -18.66
CA LYS A 158 -10.82 21.22 -19.79
C LYS A 158 -9.38 21.26 -19.29
N PRO A 159 -8.42 20.72 -20.03
CA PRO A 159 -7.03 20.79 -19.66
C PRO A 159 -6.54 22.23 -19.62
N LYS A 160 -5.72 22.57 -18.65
CA LYS A 160 -5.10 23.90 -18.56
C LYS A 160 -4.14 24.16 -19.72
N ASN A 161 -3.47 23.13 -20.20
CA ASN A 161 -2.60 23.20 -21.37
C ASN A 161 -3.31 22.54 -22.56
N PRO A 162 -3.62 23.29 -23.64
CA PRO A 162 -4.29 22.74 -24.84
C PRO A 162 -3.50 21.62 -25.54
N LYS A 163 -2.21 21.51 -25.27
CA LYS A 163 -1.34 20.46 -25.83
C LYS A 163 -1.28 19.20 -24.94
N SER A 164 -1.98 19.20 -23.82
CA SER A 164 -2.06 18.00 -22.96
C SER A 164 -2.82 16.89 -23.68
N ASN A 165 -2.29 15.69 -23.59
CA ASN A 165 -2.85 14.49 -24.22
C ASN A 165 -3.25 13.42 -23.19
N ARG A 166 -3.14 13.72 -21.88
CA ARG A 166 -3.44 12.79 -20.79
C ARG A 166 -3.79 13.51 -19.50
N TRP A 167 -4.39 12.79 -18.57
CA TRP A 167 -4.58 13.17 -17.18
C TRP A 167 -3.74 12.28 -16.26
N ASP A 168 -3.21 12.88 -15.22
CA ASP A 168 -2.49 12.19 -14.15
C ASP A 168 -3.18 12.50 -12.82
N ALA A 169 -3.46 11.46 -12.03
CA ALA A 169 -3.96 11.62 -10.66
C ALA A 169 -2.79 11.96 -9.74
N GLN A 170 -2.49 13.24 -9.61
CA GLN A 170 -1.37 13.70 -8.78
C GLN A 170 -1.81 14.00 -7.35
N ARG A 171 -0.93 13.72 -6.40
CA ARG A 171 -1.10 14.19 -5.03
C ARG A 171 -1.11 15.71 -4.99
N THR A 172 -2.08 16.32 -4.31
CA THR A 172 -2.02 17.75 -4.05
C THR A 172 -0.85 18.05 -3.12
N LYS A 173 0.06 18.91 -3.56
CA LYS A 173 1.15 19.45 -2.71
C LYS A 173 0.66 20.51 -1.72
N LYS A 174 -0.64 20.81 -1.72
CA LYS A 174 -1.25 21.74 -0.76
C LYS A 174 -1.77 20.94 0.43
N MET A 175 -1.08 21.08 1.55
CA MET A 175 -1.70 20.88 2.85
C MET A 175 -2.50 22.12 3.22
#